data_e9ea080d30b5a028fe59aed22431176d
#
_entry.id   e9ea080d30b5a028fe59aed22431176d
#
_cell.length_a   1.000
_cell.length_b   1.000
_cell.length_c   1.000
_cell.angle_alpha   90.00
_cell.angle_beta   90.00
_cell.angle_gamma   90.00
#
_symmetry.space_group_name_H-M   'P 1'
#
loop_
_entity.id
_entity.type
_entity.pdbx_description
1 polymer ?
#
loop_
_entity_poly.entity_id
_entity_poly.type
_entity_poly.pdbx_seq_one_letter_code
_entity_poly.pdbx_strand_id
1 'polypeptide(L)'
;MIQSLLRSMELLEVLKEKNRNFSIAELAEAMELPPSTVHRILQTFCEKKYVIRDDRSHTYRLGPALIPLGKAAARGIRLQDAAHSILTQLAKQTKEDAYLVIPVGNKGLVIEKVDGPSHLKVVEEFGYEMYMHCGAIRKVLLAWQTPTFIDEYFRTIIIHDQAFPHVRPDDLREELKKIRQDGYAITRGEYVNDAVGIGAPVFNSEGELAGSIGIIAPEIRIGSPELLETQRDLVQFYASALSS
;
A
#
# COMPACT_ATOMS: atom_id res chain seq x y z
N MET A 1 21.26 -6.21 -17.21
CA MET A 1 19.79 -6.22 -17.01
C MET A 1 19.13 -6.54 -18.35
N ILE A 2 18.14 -7.45 -18.40
CA ILE A 2 17.48 -7.84 -19.66
C ILE A 2 16.36 -6.82 -19.94
N GLN A 3 16.59 -5.93 -20.88
CA GLN A 3 15.71 -4.78 -21.16
C GLN A 3 14.30 -5.19 -21.62
N SER A 4 14.18 -6.29 -22.38
CA SER A 4 12.87 -6.80 -22.81
C SER A 4 12.04 -7.31 -21.63
N LEU A 5 12.66 -7.92 -20.62
CA LEU A 5 11.99 -8.39 -19.44
C LEU A 5 11.52 -7.22 -18.56
N LEU A 6 12.37 -6.19 -18.39
CA LEU A 6 12.01 -4.98 -17.68
C LEU A 6 10.75 -4.31 -18.28
N ARG A 7 10.76 -4.08 -19.60
CA ARG A 7 9.61 -3.52 -20.33
C ARG A 7 8.34 -4.37 -20.18
N SER A 8 8.50 -5.70 -20.11
CA SER A 8 7.36 -6.61 -19.92
C SER A 8 6.77 -6.47 -18.51
N MET A 9 7.60 -6.29 -17.48
CA MET A 9 7.14 -6.03 -16.11
C MET A 9 6.45 -4.66 -16.02
N GLU A 10 7.05 -3.61 -16.59
CA GLU A 10 6.48 -2.26 -16.66
C GLU A 10 5.08 -2.27 -17.30
N LEU A 11 4.87 -3.07 -18.36
CA LEU A 11 3.56 -3.21 -18.98
C LEU A 11 2.50 -3.77 -18.00
N LEU A 12 2.86 -4.75 -17.18
CA LEU A 12 1.94 -5.29 -16.17
C LEU A 12 1.61 -4.24 -15.09
N GLU A 13 2.57 -3.39 -14.72
CA GLU A 13 2.34 -2.30 -13.77
C GLU A 13 1.36 -1.25 -14.33
N VAL A 14 1.48 -0.88 -15.60
CA VAL A 14 0.51 0.03 -16.26
C VAL A 14 -0.89 -0.60 -16.30
N LEU A 15 -0.99 -1.90 -16.60
CA LEU A 15 -2.27 -2.62 -16.65
C LEU A 15 -2.91 -2.82 -15.26
N LYS A 16 -2.19 -2.53 -14.16
CA LYS A 16 -2.69 -2.68 -12.78
C LYS A 16 -3.68 -1.57 -12.39
N GLU A 17 -3.78 -0.48 -13.12
CA GLU A 17 -4.74 0.59 -12.83
C GLU A 17 -6.18 0.05 -12.73
N LYS A 18 -6.84 0.37 -11.62
CA LYS A 18 -8.18 -0.13 -11.31
C LYS A 18 -9.23 0.33 -12.35
N ASN A 19 -10.09 -0.63 -12.74
CA ASN A 19 -11.25 -0.39 -13.60
C ASN A 19 -10.95 0.21 -14.97
N ARG A 20 -9.72 0.11 -15.46
CA ARG A 20 -9.35 0.61 -16.77
C ARG A 20 -8.80 -0.51 -17.65
N ASN A 21 -9.33 -0.61 -18.85
CA ASN A 21 -8.76 -1.41 -19.93
C ASN A 21 -7.97 -0.48 -20.85
N PHE A 22 -6.92 -0.96 -21.45
CA PHE A 22 -6.01 -0.17 -22.29
C PHE A 22 -5.99 -0.68 -23.74
N SER A 23 -6.03 0.22 -24.69
CA SER A 23 -5.66 -0.07 -26.07
C SER A 23 -4.13 -0.15 -26.23
N ILE A 24 -3.68 -0.73 -27.35
CA ILE A 24 -2.22 -0.75 -27.69
C ILE A 24 -1.66 0.67 -27.80
N ALA A 25 -2.45 1.61 -28.32
CA ALA A 25 -2.01 3.00 -28.48
C ALA A 25 -1.76 3.68 -27.12
N GLU A 26 -2.68 3.53 -26.17
CA GLU A 26 -2.52 4.08 -24.81
C GLU A 26 -1.33 3.45 -24.06
N LEU A 27 -1.13 2.14 -24.20
CA LEU A 27 0.03 1.46 -23.60
C LEU A 27 1.34 1.90 -24.26
N ALA A 28 1.35 2.10 -25.57
CA ALA A 28 2.52 2.56 -26.32
C ALA A 28 2.93 3.98 -25.88
N GLU A 29 1.95 4.86 -25.66
CA GLU A 29 2.15 6.20 -25.15
C GLU A 29 2.65 6.17 -23.69
N ALA A 30 1.97 5.44 -22.80
CA ALA A 30 2.32 5.36 -21.38
C ALA A 30 3.72 4.76 -21.13
N MET A 31 4.17 3.88 -22.01
CA MET A 31 5.46 3.20 -21.90
C MET A 31 6.57 3.84 -22.76
N GLU A 32 6.24 4.85 -23.54
CA GLU A 32 7.14 5.46 -24.53
C GLU A 32 7.79 4.42 -25.49
N LEU A 33 6.98 3.43 -25.92
CA LEU A 33 7.44 2.33 -26.77
C LEU A 33 6.68 2.29 -28.11
N PRO A 34 7.33 1.78 -29.19
CA PRO A 34 6.61 1.54 -30.42
C PRO A 34 5.44 0.56 -30.25
N PRO A 35 4.26 0.81 -30.86
CA PRO A 35 3.08 -0.07 -30.78
C PRO A 35 3.37 -1.54 -31.14
N SER A 36 4.28 -1.78 -32.10
CA SER A 36 4.72 -3.13 -32.48
C SER A 36 5.45 -3.87 -31.37
N THR A 37 6.22 -3.16 -30.53
CA THR A 37 6.91 -3.73 -29.37
C THR A 37 5.89 -4.09 -28.30
N VAL A 38 4.97 -3.17 -27.98
CA VAL A 38 3.88 -3.41 -27.02
C VAL A 38 3.02 -4.59 -27.45
N HIS A 39 2.64 -4.67 -28.73
CA HIS A 39 1.86 -5.78 -29.26
C HIS A 39 2.55 -7.14 -29.04
N ARG A 40 3.86 -7.24 -29.30
CA ARG A 40 4.62 -8.49 -29.09
C ARG A 40 4.66 -8.91 -27.61
N ILE A 41 4.82 -7.96 -26.71
CA ILE A 41 4.78 -8.23 -25.25
C ILE A 41 3.40 -8.72 -24.85
N LEU A 42 2.34 -8.00 -25.26
CA LEU A 42 0.95 -8.38 -24.99
C LEU A 42 0.62 -9.78 -25.52
N GLN A 43 1.05 -10.11 -26.73
CA GLN A 43 0.82 -11.43 -27.31
C GLN A 43 1.41 -12.54 -26.42
N THR A 44 2.66 -12.36 -25.96
CA THR A 44 3.33 -13.32 -25.06
C THR A 44 2.56 -13.49 -23.75
N PHE A 45 2.08 -12.41 -23.14
CA PHE A 45 1.29 -12.47 -21.93
C PHE A 45 -0.10 -13.07 -22.14
N CYS A 46 -0.72 -12.83 -23.29
CA CYS A 46 -2.02 -13.41 -23.65
C CYS A 46 -1.94 -14.94 -23.83
N GLU A 47 -0.86 -15.47 -24.39
CA GLU A 47 -0.61 -16.92 -24.49
C GLU A 47 -0.63 -17.60 -23.10
N LYS A 48 -0.08 -16.94 -22.09
CA LYS A 48 -0.03 -17.43 -20.70
C LYS A 48 -1.22 -17.00 -19.85
N LYS A 49 -2.18 -16.27 -20.41
CA LYS A 49 -3.35 -15.73 -19.70
C LYS A 49 -3.00 -14.76 -18.56
N TYR A 50 -1.81 -14.16 -18.58
CA TYR A 50 -1.40 -13.08 -17.68
C TYR A 50 -2.05 -11.75 -18.05
N VAL A 51 -2.35 -11.60 -19.33
CA VAL A 51 -3.16 -10.53 -19.90
C VAL A 51 -4.27 -11.17 -20.72
N ILE A 52 -5.43 -10.55 -20.75
CA ILE A 52 -6.53 -10.94 -21.63
C ILE A 52 -6.94 -9.74 -22.48
N ARG A 53 -7.29 -10.04 -23.72
CA ARG A 53 -7.81 -9.08 -24.68
C ARG A 53 -9.32 -9.18 -24.69
N ASP A 54 -9.98 -8.04 -24.69
CA ASP A 54 -11.39 -7.94 -25.05
C ASP A 54 -11.48 -7.73 -26.58
N ASP A 55 -12.06 -8.71 -27.28
CA ASP A 55 -12.15 -8.67 -28.74
C ASP A 55 -13.16 -7.66 -29.26
N ARG A 56 -14.10 -7.19 -28.42
CA ARG A 56 -15.10 -6.18 -28.83
C ARG A 56 -14.53 -4.77 -28.78
N SER A 57 -13.84 -4.46 -27.68
CA SER A 57 -13.24 -3.12 -27.48
C SER A 57 -11.80 -3.03 -27.98
N HIS A 58 -11.18 -4.14 -28.33
CA HIS A 58 -9.75 -4.26 -28.65
C HIS A 58 -8.82 -3.75 -27.55
N THR A 59 -9.25 -3.86 -26.27
CA THR A 59 -8.50 -3.42 -25.11
C THR A 59 -7.93 -4.61 -24.31
N TYR A 60 -6.95 -4.32 -23.47
CA TYR A 60 -6.20 -5.31 -22.70
C TYR A 60 -6.33 -5.01 -21.19
N ARG A 61 -6.35 -6.07 -20.39
CA ARG A 61 -6.35 -6.02 -18.92
C ARG A 61 -5.61 -7.20 -18.33
N LEU A 62 -5.29 -7.13 -17.04
CA LEU A 62 -4.68 -8.24 -16.32
C LEU A 62 -5.56 -9.49 -16.39
N GLY A 63 -4.91 -10.63 -16.58
CA GLY A 63 -5.56 -11.94 -16.75
C GLY A 63 -5.57 -12.78 -15.49
N PRO A 64 -6.47 -13.80 -15.43
CA PRO A 64 -6.70 -14.61 -14.23
C PRO A 64 -5.50 -15.49 -13.84
N ALA A 65 -4.54 -15.74 -14.74
CA ALA A 65 -3.35 -16.52 -14.42
C ALA A 65 -2.43 -15.83 -13.40
N LEU A 66 -2.59 -14.52 -13.16
CA LEU A 66 -1.88 -13.78 -12.11
C LEU A 66 -2.42 -14.10 -10.70
N ILE A 67 -3.67 -14.52 -10.56
CA ILE A 67 -4.30 -14.81 -9.25
C ILE A 67 -3.55 -15.90 -8.48
N PRO A 68 -3.22 -17.08 -9.08
CA PRO A 68 -2.44 -18.08 -8.37
C PRO A 68 -1.04 -17.62 -8.00
N LEU A 69 -0.39 -16.81 -8.82
CA LEU A 69 0.94 -16.26 -8.54
C LEU A 69 0.89 -15.30 -7.36
N GLY A 70 -0.09 -14.38 -7.34
CA GLY A 70 -0.32 -13.49 -6.20
C GLY A 70 -0.59 -14.25 -4.90
N LYS A 71 -1.44 -15.29 -4.97
CA LYS A 71 -1.72 -16.16 -3.81
C LYS A 71 -0.46 -16.92 -3.35
N ALA A 72 0.36 -17.41 -4.27
CA ALA A 72 1.60 -18.09 -3.91
C ALA A 72 2.62 -17.14 -3.27
N ALA A 73 2.74 -15.91 -3.78
CA ALA A 73 3.57 -14.87 -3.19
C ALA A 73 3.09 -14.50 -1.78
N ALA A 74 1.78 -14.32 -1.61
CA ALA A 74 1.18 -13.99 -0.32
C ALA A 74 1.40 -15.09 0.74
N ARG A 75 1.33 -16.39 0.37
CA ARG A 75 1.61 -17.51 1.29
C ARG A 75 3.05 -17.51 1.83
N GLY A 76 3.99 -16.91 1.13
CA GLY A 76 5.36 -16.73 1.61
C GLY A 76 5.49 -15.71 2.75
N ILE A 77 4.45 -14.92 2.97
CA ILE A 77 4.41 -13.87 3.99
C ILE A 77 3.70 -14.47 5.23
N ARG A 78 4.46 -15.12 6.11
CA ARG A 78 3.94 -15.71 7.38
C ARG A 78 3.11 -14.73 8.21
N LEU A 79 3.43 -13.44 8.10
CA LEU A 79 2.75 -12.36 8.79
C LEU A 79 1.27 -12.26 8.41
N GLN A 80 0.90 -12.52 7.15
CA GLN A 80 -0.50 -12.43 6.69
C GLN A 80 -1.41 -13.46 7.37
N ASP A 81 -0.95 -14.70 7.51
CA ASP A 81 -1.74 -15.78 8.13
C ASP A 81 -2.03 -15.47 9.62
N ALA A 82 -1.05 -14.92 10.33
CA ALA A 82 -1.21 -14.51 11.73
C ALA A 82 -2.06 -13.23 11.87
N ALA A 83 -1.97 -12.33 10.89
CA ALA A 83 -2.60 -11.01 10.97
C ALA A 83 -4.12 -11.06 10.89
N HIS A 84 -4.72 -11.97 10.12
CA HIS A 84 -6.17 -11.99 9.91
C HIS A 84 -6.97 -12.03 11.22
N SER A 85 -6.58 -12.88 12.16
CA SER A 85 -7.27 -13.00 13.47
C SER A 85 -7.07 -11.75 14.32
N ILE A 86 -5.88 -11.17 14.29
CA ILE A 86 -5.53 -9.93 15.01
C ILE A 86 -6.30 -8.74 14.45
N LEU A 87 -6.30 -8.56 13.13
CA LEU A 87 -7.04 -7.49 12.47
C LEU A 87 -8.55 -7.63 12.67
N THR A 88 -9.08 -8.86 12.73
CA THR A 88 -10.50 -9.11 13.03
C THR A 88 -10.87 -8.58 14.41
N GLN A 89 -10.01 -8.79 15.40
CA GLN A 89 -10.25 -8.26 16.75
C GLN A 89 -10.07 -6.74 16.80
N LEU A 90 -9.06 -6.20 16.14
CA LEU A 90 -8.85 -4.76 16.01
C LEU A 90 -10.07 -4.10 15.36
N ALA A 91 -10.53 -4.58 14.21
CA ALA A 91 -11.69 -4.03 13.52
C ALA A 91 -12.98 -4.13 14.36
N LYS A 92 -13.16 -5.21 15.10
CA LYS A 92 -14.31 -5.39 16.01
C LYS A 92 -14.31 -4.37 17.17
N GLN A 93 -13.14 -4.11 17.76
CA GLN A 93 -13.04 -3.21 18.93
C GLN A 93 -13.05 -1.75 18.51
N THR A 94 -12.35 -1.40 17.44
CA THR A 94 -12.31 -0.03 16.91
C THR A 94 -13.57 0.35 16.13
N LYS A 95 -14.29 -0.64 15.61
CA LYS A 95 -15.43 -0.53 14.66
C LYS A 95 -15.03 0.09 13.32
N GLU A 96 -13.75 0.10 13.01
CA GLU A 96 -13.18 0.65 11.77
C GLU A 96 -12.51 -0.45 10.95
N ASP A 97 -12.27 -0.17 9.67
CA ASP A 97 -11.51 -1.07 8.80
C ASP A 97 -10.06 -1.15 9.28
N ALA A 98 -9.54 -2.36 9.43
CA ALA A 98 -8.18 -2.64 9.87
C ALA A 98 -7.33 -3.19 8.71
N TYR A 99 -6.09 -2.75 8.66
CA TYR A 99 -5.17 -3.02 7.55
C TYR A 99 -3.83 -3.56 8.05
N LEU A 100 -3.22 -4.45 7.25
CA LEU A 100 -1.81 -4.79 7.34
C LEU A 100 -1.11 -4.33 6.06
N VAL A 101 -0.05 -3.56 6.23
CA VAL A 101 0.75 -2.98 5.15
C VAL A 101 2.21 -3.38 5.32
N ILE A 102 2.86 -3.81 4.25
CA ILE A 102 4.28 -4.14 4.22
C ILE A 102 5.06 -3.20 3.30
N PRO A 103 6.35 -2.95 3.56
CA PRO A 103 7.17 -2.16 2.65
C PRO A 103 7.53 -2.97 1.40
N VAL A 104 7.34 -2.36 0.22
CA VAL A 104 7.77 -2.90 -1.09
C VAL A 104 8.42 -1.76 -1.88
N GLY A 105 9.73 -1.77 -2.01
CA GLY A 105 10.48 -0.64 -2.58
C GLY A 105 10.18 0.66 -1.81
N ASN A 106 9.71 1.68 -2.51
CA ASN A 106 9.37 3.00 -1.94
C ASN A 106 7.91 3.12 -1.49
N LYS A 107 7.15 2.03 -1.52
CA LYS A 107 5.71 2.02 -1.25
C LYS A 107 5.34 1.08 -0.11
N GLY A 108 4.19 1.37 0.50
CA GLY A 108 3.52 0.43 1.40
C GLY A 108 2.41 -0.29 0.65
N LEU A 109 2.44 -1.62 0.66
CA LEU A 109 1.48 -2.52 0.00
C LEU A 109 0.52 -3.10 1.03
N VAL A 110 -0.79 -2.94 0.81
CA VAL A 110 -1.83 -3.59 1.63
C VAL A 110 -1.89 -5.08 1.29
N ILE A 111 -1.56 -5.94 2.25
CA ILE A 111 -1.57 -7.40 2.08
C ILE A 111 -2.67 -8.11 2.86
N GLU A 112 -3.32 -7.41 3.78
CA GLU A 112 -4.49 -7.91 4.48
C GLU A 112 -5.40 -6.74 4.87
N LYS A 113 -6.70 -6.99 4.83
CA LYS A 113 -7.75 -6.05 5.23
C LYS A 113 -8.87 -6.80 5.92
N VAL A 114 -9.37 -6.25 6.99
CA VAL A 114 -10.60 -6.70 7.64
C VAL A 114 -11.56 -5.52 7.75
N ASP A 115 -12.74 -5.71 7.21
CA ASP A 115 -13.80 -4.69 7.23
C ASP A 115 -14.39 -4.51 8.63
N GLY A 116 -14.49 -3.28 9.08
CA GLY A 116 -15.29 -2.90 10.23
C GLY A 116 -16.80 -2.95 9.93
N PRO A 117 -17.65 -2.84 10.95
CA PRO A 117 -19.10 -2.95 10.78
C PRO A 117 -19.76 -1.74 10.13
N SER A 118 -19.05 -0.64 9.97
CA SER A 118 -19.59 0.63 9.44
C SER A 118 -19.77 0.60 7.92
N HIS A 119 -20.87 1.19 7.43
CA HIS A 119 -21.11 1.32 5.98
C HIS A 119 -20.34 2.48 5.34
N LEU A 120 -20.08 3.55 6.08
CA LEU A 120 -19.23 4.66 5.62
C LEU A 120 -17.77 4.28 5.85
N LYS A 121 -17.02 4.09 4.78
CA LYS A 121 -15.63 3.60 4.81
C LYS A 121 -14.71 4.50 4.00
N VAL A 122 -13.46 4.56 4.44
CA VAL A 122 -12.35 5.00 3.59
C VAL A 122 -11.77 3.76 2.93
N VAL A 123 -11.91 3.65 1.60
CA VAL A 123 -11.65 2.38 0.91
C VAL A 123 -10.20 2.28 0.46
N GLU A 124 -9.45 1.41 1.11
CA GLU A 124 -8.26 0.78 0.54
C GLU A 124 -8.55 -0.71 0.34
N GLU A 125 -7.99 -1.32 -0.68
CA GLU A 125 -8.21 -2.74 -0.97
C GLU A 125 -6.91 -3.53 -0.90
N PHE A 126 -7.03 -4.84 -0.78
CA PHE A 126 -5.90 -5.76 -0.94
C PHE A 126 -5.16 -5.48 -2.26
N GLY A 127 -3.84 -5.42 -2.20
CA GLY A 127 -2.99 -5.10 -3.34
C GLY A 127 -2.86 -3.61 -3.65
N TYR A 128 -3.54 -2.73 -2.88
CA TYR A 128 -3.35 -1.29 -3.03
C TYR A 128 -1.99 -0.85 -2.49
N GLU A 129 -1.28 -0.05 -3.26
CA GLU A 129 0.02 0.50 -2.89
C GLU A 129 0.05 2.03 -3.01
N MET A 130 0.78 2.67 -2.11
CA MET A 130 0.98 4.10 -2.06
C MET A 130 2.37 4.40 -1.50
N TYR A 131 2.93 5.57 -1.81
CA TYR A 131 4.20 6.00 -1.23
C TYR A 131 4.18 5.99 0.30
N MET A 132 5.33 5.66 0.91
CA MET A 132 5.42 5.49 2.37
C MET A 132 5.23 6.79 3.17
N HIS A 133 5.30 7.96 2.56
CA HIS A 133 5.01 9.21 3.26
C HIS A 133 3.51 9.56 3.31
N CYS A 134 2.64 8.73 2.73
CA CYS A 134 1.20 8.99 2.63
C CYS A 134 0.43 8.22 3.70
N GLY A 135 -0.08 8.94 4.68
CA GLY A 135 -0.94 8.40 5.75
C GLY A 135 -0.21 7.61 6.84
N ALA A 136 -0.85 7.50 8.00
CA ALA A 136 -0.24 7.01 9.24
C ALA A 136 0.40 5.62 9.11
N ILE A 137 -0.34 4.65 8.56
CA ILE A 137 0.11 3.25 8.49
C ILE A 137 1.41 3.14 7.68
N ARG A 138 1.54 3.92 6.60
CA ARG A 138 2.71 3.90 5.73
C ARG A 138 3.87 4.75 6.27
N LYS A 139 3.59 5.88 6.92
CA LYS A 139 4.62 6.69 7.59
C LYS A 139 5.36 5.91 8.66
N VAL A 140 4.66 5.01 9.36
CA VAL A 140 5.30 4.06 10.26
C VAL A 140 6.36 3.23 9.53
N LEU A 141 6.04 2.69 8.35
CA LEU A 141 7.03 1.92 7.58
C LEU A 141 8.26 2.75 7.22
N LEU A 142 8.07 4.00 6.81
CA LEU A 142 9.16 4.90 6.45
C LEU A 142 10.04 5.25 7.67
N ALA A 143 9.42 5.49 8.83
CA ALA A 143 10.11 5.85 10.05
C ALA A 143 11.10 4.78 10.54
N TRP A 144 10.84 3.49 10.22
CA TRP A 144 11.71 2.37 10.60
C TRP A 144 12.68 1.93 9.49
N GLN A 145 12.69 2.61 8.34
CA GLN A 145 13.73 2.36 7.34
C GLN A 145 15.11 2.82 7.80
N THR A 146 16.15 2.34 7.13
CA THR A 146 17.52 2.78 7.41
C THR A 146 17.73 4.25 7.08
N PRO A 147 18.61 4.98 7.75
CA PRO A 147 18.91 6.37 7.44
C PRO A 147 19.26 6.58 5.96
N THR A 148 20.07 5.68 5.39
CA THR A 148 20.43 5.73 3.97
C THR A 148 19.23 5.61 3.05
N PHE A 149 18.28 4.71 3.36
CA PHE A 149 17.04 4.59 2.60
C PHE A 149 16.20 5.86 2.70
N ILE A 150 16.04 6.42 3.91
CA ILE A 150 15.28 7.65 4.13
C ILE A 150 15.87 8.80 3.32
N ASP A 151 17.19 8.99 3.35
CA ASP A 151 17.84 10.05 2.58
C ASP A 151 17.65 9.89 1.07
N GLU A 152 17.77 8.68 0.55
CA GLU A 152 17.49 8.39 -0.86
C GLU A 152 16.02 8.62 -1.21
N TYR A 153 15.10 8.21 -0.33
CA TYR A 153 13.67 8.41 -0.48
C TYR A 153 13.30 9.90 -0.58
N PHE A 154 13.89 10.72 0.26
CA PHE A 154 13.69 12.18 0.22
C PHE A 154 14.21 12.78 -1.09
N ARG A 155 15.39 12.34 -1.52
CA ARG A 155 16.03 12.84 -2.74
C ARG A 155 15.29 12.46 -4.01
N THR A 156 14.71 11.24 -4.06
CA THR A 156 14.15 10.68 -5.30
C THR A 156 12.62 10.70 -5.36
N ILE A 157 11.94 10.64 -4.21
CA ILE A 157 10.48 10.59 -4.16
C ILE A 157 9.89 11.92 -3.71
N ILE A 158 10.24 12.40 -2.53
CA ILE A 158 9.58 13.59 -1.94
C ILE A 158 9.74 14.82 -2.83
N ILE A 159 10.92 15.04 -3.42
CA ILE A 159 11.17 16.22 -4.27
C ILE A 159 10.34 16.19 -5.56
N HIS A 160 9.98 15.00 -6.04
CA HIS A 160 9.29 14.80 -7.31
C HIS A 160 7.80 14.46 -7.17
N ASP A 161 7.30 14.25 -5.95
CA ASP A 161 5.92 13.88 -5.73
C ASP A 161 4.99 15.10 -5.88
N GLN A 162 4.26 15.13 -6.99
CA GLN A 162 3.26 16.15 -7.28
C GLN A 162 1.87 15.84 -6.68
N ALA A 163 1.63 14.60 -6.27
CA ALA A 163 0.35 14.19 -5.69
C ALA A 163 0.15 14.74 -4.27
N PHE A 164 1.26 14.97 -3.54
CA PHE A 164 1.27 15.49 -2.17
C PHE A 164 2.17 16.72 -2.03
N PRO A 165 1.91 17.82 -2.77
CA PRO A 165 2.78 19.00 -2.85
C PRO A 165 2.87 19.76 -1.52
N HIS A 166 1.99 19.48 -0.57
CA HIS A 166 1.99 20.09 0.76
C HIS A 166 2.93 19.41 1.76
N VAL A 167 3.51 18.27 1.41
CA VAL A 167 4.48 17.58 2.26
C VAL A 167 5.81 18.32 2.23
N ARG A 168 6.15 18.99 3.32
CA ARG A 168 7.43 19.68 3.47
C ARG A 168 8.49 18.69 3.95
N PRO A 169 9.65 18.60 3.27
CA PRO A 169 10.67 17.61 3.64
C PRO A 169 11.14 17.70 5.09
N ASP A 170 11.35 18.91 5.60
CA ASP A 170 11.84 19.10 6.97
C ASP A 170 10.79 18.69 8.02
N ASP A 171 9.52 19.07 7.80
CA ASP A 171 8.42 18.69 8.70
C ASP A 171 8.25 17.18 8.73
N LEU A 172 8.32 16.51 7.57
CA LEU A 172 8.25 15.06 7.48
C LEU A 172 9.42 14.38 8.21
N ARG A 173 10.65 14.91 8.12
CA ARG A 173 11.79 14.34 8.86
C ARG A 173 11.59 14.39 10.37
N GLU A 174 11.10 15.49 10.90
CA GLU A 174 10.79 15.62 12.33
C GLU A 174 9.63 14.70 12.74
N GLU A 175 8.60 14.60 11.91
CA GLU A 175 7.48 13.69 12.13
C GLU A 175 7.96 12.22 12.17
N LEU A 176 8.82 11.78 11.26
CA LEU A 176 9.35 10.42 11.25
C LEU A 176 10.18 10.11 12.52
N LYS A 177 10.95 11.08 13.02
CA LYS A 177 11.67 10.92 14.30
C LYS A 177 10.69 10.73 15.46
N LYS A 178 9.64 11.54 15.50
CA LYS A 178 8.59 11.44 16.52
C LYS A 178 7.86 10.11 16.45
N ILE A 179 7.45 9.66 15.24
CA ILE A 179 6.81 8.37 15.04
C ILE A 179 7.70 7.23 15.56
N ARG A 180 9.00 7.28 15.30
CA ARG A 180 9.95 6.27 15.78
C ARG A 180 10.11 6.29 17.31
N GLN A 181 10.02 7.46 17.93
CA GLN A 181 10.10 7.62 19.37
C GLN A 181 8.80 7.16 20.07
N ASP A 182 7.65 7.54 19.52
CA ASP A 182 6.33 7.30 20.12
C ASP A 182 5.82 5.87 19.85
N GLY A 183 6.33 5.22 18.78
CA GLY A 183 5.93 3.87 18.37
C GLY A 183 4.59 3.82 17.63
N TYR A 184 4.09 4.94 17.15
CA TYR A 184 2.88 5.03 16.33
C TYR A 184 2.85 6.31 15.47
N ALA A 185 1.94 6.34 14.53
CA ALA A 185 1.60 7.54 13.75
C ALA A 185 0.10 7.81 13.78
N ILE A 186 -0.27 9.08 13.77
CA ILE A 186 -1.64 9.56 13.57
C ILE A 186 -1.60 10.61 12.47
N THR A 187 -2.45 10.48 11.47
CA THR A 187 -2.60 11.49 10.40
C THR A 187 -4.06 11.90 10.25
N ARG A 188 -4.29 13.16 9.86
CA ARG A 188 -5.62 13.74 9.66
C ARG A 188 -5.67 14.40 8.29
N GLY A 189 -6.62 14.00 7.44
CA GLY A 189 -6.88 14.63 6.15
C GLY A 189 -5.72 14.57 5.13
N GLU A 190 -4.66 13.80 5.40
CA GLU A 190 -3.48 13.80 4.53
C GLU A 190 -3.69 13.01 3.23
N TYR A 191 -4.25 11.82 3.35
CA TYR A 191 -4.46 10.92 2.24
C TYR A 191 -5.89 11.01 1.69
N VAL A 192 -6.86 11.06 2.58
CA VAL A 192 -8.27 11.28 2.26
C VAL A 192 -8.77 12.39 3.16
N ASN A 193 -9.42 13.41 2.58
CA ASN A 193 -10.04 14.48 3.33
C ASN A 193 -11.02 13.90 4.37
N ASP A 194 -11.10 14.53 5.53
CA ASP A 194 -12.01 14.14 6.63
C ASP A 194 -11.78 12.70 7.15
N ALA A 195 -10.58 12.14 6.93
CA ALA A 195 -10.19 10.85 7.46
C ALA A 195 -9.06 10.96 8.49
N VAL A 196 -9.09 10.07 9.47
CA VAL A 196 -8.02 9.87 10.45
C VAL A 196 -7.42 8.50 10.24
N GLY A 197 -6.10 8.45 10.06
CA GLY A 197 -5.32 7.21 10.04
C GLY A 197 -4.56 7.05 11.34
N ILE A 198 -4.51 5.82 11.87
CA ILE A 198 -3.67 5.44 13.01
C ILE A 198 -2.89 4.20 12.62
N GLY A 199 -1.57 4.21 12.82
CA GLY A 199 -0.70 3.08 12.46
C GLY A 199 0.34 2.81 13.54
N ALA A 200 0.74 1.53 13.67
CA ALA A 200 1.83 1.09 14.53
C ALA A 200 2.68 0.01 13.85
N PRO A 201 3.99 -0.06 14.17
CA PRO A 201 4.91 -1.02 13.56
C PRO A 201 4.68 -2.45 14.06
N VAL A 202 4.94 -3.40 13.18
CA VAL A 202 4.98 -4.82 13.48
C VAL A 202 6.40 -5.33 13.20
N PHE A 203 6.98 -6.00 14.18
CA PHE A 203 8.34 -6.52 14.10
C PHE A 203 8.34 -8.05 14.00
N ASN A 204 9.37 -8.61 13.36
CA ASN A 204 9.63 -10.03 13.37
C ASN A 204 10.39 -10.45 14.66
N SER A 205 10.62 -11.74 14.81
CA SER A 205 11.37 -12.31 15.94
C SER A 205 12.82 -11.84 16.07
N GLU A 206 13.37 -11.21 15.02
CA GLU A 206 14.72 -10.65 15.01
C GLU A 206 14.73 -9.15 15.37
N GLY A 207 13.53 -8.57 15.63
CA GLY A 207 13.37 -7.15 15.93
C GLY A 207 13.40 -6.25 14.69
N GLU A 208 13.33 -6.80 13.49
CA GLU A 208 13.28 -6.04 12.25
C GLU A 208 11.84 -5.71 11.87
N LEU A 209 11.65 -4.58 11.19
CA LEU A 209 10.32 -4.17 10.70
C LEU A 209 9.78 -5.18 9.67
N ALA A 210 8.72 -5.87 10.03
CA ALA A 210 7.99 -6.79 9.14
C ALA A 210 6.83 -6.10 8.41
N GLY A 211 6.23 -5.09 9.02
CA GLY A 211 5.11 -4.36 8.46
C GLY A 211 4.56 -3.31 9.42
N SER A 212 3.36 -2.87 9.16
CA SER A 212 2.58 -2.00 10.04
C SER A 212 1.12 -2.41 10.00
N ILE A 213 0.42 -2.32 11.12
CA ILE A 213 -1.03 -2.40 11.15
C ILE A 213 -1.64 -1.06 11.55
N GLY A 214 -2.89 -0.88 11.19
CA GLY A 214 -3.60 0.33 11.57
C GLY A 214 -5.05 0.33 11.12
N ILE A 215 -5.71 1.43 11.43
CA ILE A 215 -7.09 1.71 11.05
C ILE A 215 -7.15 3.02 10.28
N ILE A 216 -8.18 3.14 9.44
CA ILE A 216 -8.54 4.39 8.78
C ILE A 216 -10.02 4.61 9.01
N ALA A 217 -10.37 5.76 9.57
CA ALA A 217 -11.73 6.11 9.94
C ALA A 217 -12.11 7.51 9.47
N PRO A 218 -13.38 7.79 9.17
CA PRO A 218 -13.87 9.15 9.03
C PRO A 218 -13.66 9.95 10.31
N GLU A 219 -13.18 11.19 10.19
CA GLU A 219 -12.83 12.05 11.33
C GLU A 219 -14.01 12.26 12.28
N ILE A 220 -15.23 12.33 11.75
CA ILE A 220 -16.46 12.49 12.56
C ILE A 220 -16.68 11.37 13.57
N ARG A 221 -16.10 10.19 13.37
CA ARG A 221 -16.20 9.05 14.30
C ARG A 221 -15.10 9.01 15.36
N ILE A 222 -13.98 9.71 15.13
CA ILE A 222 -12.83 9.77 16.06
C ILE A 222 -12.67 11.20 16.61
N GLY A 223 -13.77 11.93 16.77
CA GLY A 223 -13.78 13.36 17.02
C GLY A 223 -13.30 13.81 18.40
N SER A 224 -13.28 12.93 19.43
CA SER A 224 -12.79 13.34 20.76
C SER A 224 -11.34 12.88 20.98
N PRO A 225 -10.54 13.67 21.72
CA PRO A 225 -9.17 13.30 22.09
C PRO A 225 -9.09 11.94 22.82
N GLU A 226 -10.03 11.68 23.74
CA GLU A 226 -10.07 10.46 24.55
C GLU A 226 -10.34 9.22 23.67
N LEU A 227 -11.23 9.36 22.68
CA LEU A 227 -11.51 8.27 21.74
C LEU A 227 -10.32 8.01 20.84
N LEU A 228 -9.66 9.07 20.36
CA LEU A 228 -8.45 8.95 19.55
C LEU A 228 -7.33 8.21 20.30
N GLU A 229 -7.12 8.54 21.60
CA GLU A 229 -6.16 7.85 22.44
C GLU A 229 -6.52 6.38 22.63
N THR A 230 -7.78 6.08 22.89
CA THR A 230 -8.26 4.70 23.00
C THR A 230 -8.01 3.91 21.71
N GLN A 231 -8.29 4.49 20.55
CA GLN A 231 -8.05 3.85 19.25
C GLN A 231 -6.55 3.61 19.01
N ARG A 232 -5.71 4.60 19.32
CA ARG A 232 -4.25 4.48 19.24
C ARG A 232 -3.73 3.33 20.12
N ASP A 233 -4.18 3.26 21.36
CA ASP A 233 -3.75 2.23 22.31
C ASP A 233 -4.14 0.82 21.84
N LEU A 234 -5.33 0.68 21.24
CA LEU A 234 -5.76 -0.57 20.61
C LEU A 234 -4.85 -0.94 19.43
N VAL A 235 -4.54 0.01 18.55
CA VAL A 235 -3.65 -0.25 17.40
C VAL A 235 -2.26 -0.69 17.88
N GLN A 236 -1.67 0.00 18.86
CA GLN A 236 -0.37 -0.37 19.43
C GLN A 236 -0.41 -1.74 20.14
N PHE A 237 -1.45 -2.02 20.90
CA PHE A 237 -1.64 -3.32 21.56
C PHE A 237 -1.65 -4.46 20.55
N TYR A 238 -2.46 -4.34 19.49
CA TYR A 238 -2.56 -5.38 18.47
C TYR A 238 -1.32 -5.47 17.57
N ALA A 239 -0.61 -4.36 17.34
CA ALA A 239 0.68 -4.38 16.66
C ALA A 239 1.72 -5.17 17.46
N SER A 240 1.78 -4.95 18.75
CA SER A 240 2.66 -5.72 19.65
C SER A 240 2.28 -7.20 19.71
N ALA A 241 0.98 -7.51 19.74
CA ALA A 241 0.51 -8.91 19.71
C ALA A 241 0.81 -9.65 18.41
N LEU A 242 0.94 -8.92 17.29
CA LEU A 242 1.33 -9.48 16.00
C LEU A 242 2.84 -9.58 15.84
N SER A 243 3.59 -8.80 16.59
CA SER A 243 5.06 -8.82 16.61
C SER A 243 5.54 -10.03 17.41
N SER A 244 6.15 -11.02 16.78
CA SER A 244 6.60 -12.27 17.42
C SER A 244 7.92 -12.77 16.84
#